data_8c443a23fddd3c8f6734fa52f6978c4d
#
_entry.id   8c443a23fddd3c8f6734fa52f6978c4d
#
_cell.length_a   1.000
_cell.length_b   1.000
_cell.length_c   1.000
_cell.angle_alpha   90.00
_cell.angle_beta   90.00
_cell.angle_gamma   90.00
#
_symmetry.space_group_name_H-M   'P 1'
#
loop_
_entity.id
_entity.type
_entity.pdbx_description
1 polymer ?
#
loop_
_entity_poly.entity_id
_entity_poly.type
_entity_poly.pdbx_seq_one_letter_code
_entity_poly.pdbx_strand_id
1 'polypeptide(L)'
;MDDTFNEYKKHAEKRKRGYLAPLYNIRSVEATCELPFLDGLKFERELFEELMEGDQSKAQQYLFFAERHANKVPGMTREVVDFEVQKVAVIGGGLMGAGIAMSMANAGLPVTIIESNQKSLIRCQKNIEANFQ
;
A
#
# COMPACT_ATOMS: atom_id res chain seq x y z
N MET A 1 -1.08 -11.07 32.09
CA MET A 1 -0.88 -9.75 31.42
C MET A 1 0.22 -9.85 30.37
N ASP A 2 1.36 -10.46 30.70
CA ASP A 2 2.48 -10.66 29.74
C ASP A 2 2.12 -11.45 28.49
N ASP A 3 1.28 -12.47 28.58
CA ASP A 3 0.84 -13.26 27.44
C ASP A 3 0.07 -12.43 26.40
N THR A 4 -0.77 -11.49 26.85
CA THR A 4 -1.54 -10.61 25.98
C THR A 4 -0.61 -9.67 25.20
N PHE A 5 0.33 -9.01 25.86
CA PHE A 5 1.28 -8.14 25.16
C PHE A 5 2.18 -8.89 24.19
N ASN A 6 2.61 -10.10 24.55
CA ASN A 6 3.39 -10.96 23.67
C ASN A 6 2.61 -11.39 22.41
N GLU A 7 1.31 -11.64 22.53
CA GLU A 7 0.45 -11.93 21.41
C GLU A 7 0.34 -10.73 20.46
N TYR A 8 0.11 -9.52 20.99
CA TYR A 8 0.07 -8.29 20.18
C TYR A 8 1.42 -7.97 19.53
N LYS A 9 2.56 -8.18 20.21
CA LYS A 9 3.90 -8.05 19.62
C LYS A 9 4.07 -8.97 18.42
N LYS A 10 3.76 -10.26 18.56
CA LYS A 10 3.81 -11.24 17.46
C LYS A 10 2.89 -10.87 16.29
N HIS A 11 1.69 -10.38 16.60
CA HIS A 11 0.74 -9.93 15.59
C HIS A 11 1.27 -8.70 14.82
N ALA A 12 1.84 -7.72 15.52
CA ALA A 12 2.46 -6.54 14.92
C ALA A 12 3.63 -6.90 14.02
N GLU A 13 4.53 -7.79 14.48
CA GLU A 13 5.66 -8.29 13.69
C GLU A 13 5.23 -9.00 12.42
N LYS A 14 4.15 -9.77 12.48
CA LYS A 14 3.62 -10.49 11.32
C LYS A 14 2.96 -9.55 10.30
N ARG A 15 2.11 -8.61 10.76
CA ARG A 15 1.31 -7.74 9.87
C ARG A 15 2.02 -6.45 9.45
N LYS A 16 2.93 -5.95 10.27
CA LYS A 16 3.67 -4.69 10.06
C LYS A 16 5.16 -4.96 10.10
N ARG A 17 5.57 -6.00 9.40
CA ARG A 17 6.96 -6.46 9.36
C ARG A 17 7.93 -5.33 9.04
N GLY A 18 8.90 -5.11 9.94
CA GLY A 18 9.93 -4.09 9.79
C GLY A 18 9.54 -2.69 10.31
N TYR A 19 8.28 -2.45 10.69
CA TYR A 19 7.88 -1.18 11.29
C TYR A 19 8.10 -1.19 12.81
N LEU A 20 8.77 -0.15 13.33
CA LEU A 20 9.05 -0.01 14.76
C LEU A 20 7.87 0.57 15.53
N ALA A 21 7.14 1.52 14.95
CA ALA A 21 6.07 2.24 15.63
C ALA A 21 4.99 1.34 16.27
N PRO A 22 4.51 0.24 15.66
CA PRO A 22 3.56 -0.64 16.32
C PRO A 22 4.10 -1.30 17.58
N LEU A 23 5.39 -1.66 17.60
CA LEU A 23 6.05 -2.27 18.76
C LEU A 23 6.26 -1.25 19.88
N TYR A 24 6.60 -0.02 19.53
CA TYR A 24 6.76 1.10 20.49
C TYR A 24 5.42 1.50 21.10
N ASN A 25 4.33 1.49 20.31
CA ASN A 25 2.99 1.70 20.85
C ASN A 25 2.60 0.62 21.88
N ILE A 26 2.91 -0.65 21.60
CA ILE A 26 2.67 -1.73 22.56
C ILE A 26 3.48 -1.52 23.84
N ARG A 27 4.77 -1.14 23.72
CA ARG A 27 5.61 -0.81 24.89
C ARG A 27 5.07 0.35 25.70
N SER A 28 4.55 1.39 25.06
CA SER A 28 3.92 2.53 25.73
C SER A 28 2.68 2.11 26.53
N VAL A 29 1.83 1.27 25.92
CA VAL A 29 0.64 0.74 26.61
C VAL A 29 1.04 -0.21 27.76
N GLU A 30 2.03 -1.08 27.57
CA GLU A 30 2.57 -1.99 28.60
C GLU A 30 3.07 -1.19 29.81
N ALA A 31 3.76 -0.07 29.58
CA ALA A 31 4.26 0.81 30.63
C ALA A 31 3.15 1.44 31.50
N THR A 32 1.93 1.59 30.96
CA THR A 32 0.79 2.09 31.77
C THR A 32 0.36 1.13 32.88
N CYS A 33 0.73 -0.13 32.76
CA CYS A 33 0.45 -1.14 33.79
C CYS A 33 1.51 -1.17 34.92
N GLU A 34 2.68 -0.57 34.67
CA GLU A 34 3.85 -0.69 35.55
C GLU A 34 4.26 0.65 36.14
N LEU A 35 4.04 1.76 35.44
CA LEU A 35 4.50 3.10 35.83
C LEU A 35 3.37 3.98 36.33
N PRO A 36 3.68 4.89 37.26
CA PRO A 36 2.79 6.00 37.61
C PRO A 36 2.49 6.86 36.38
N PHE A 37 1.33 7.47 36.33
CA PHE A 37 0.83 8.22 35.19
C PHE A 37 1.83 9.23 34.59
N LEU A 38 2.45 10.05 35.42
CA LEU A 38 3.42 11.06 34.95
C LEU A 38 4.71 10.45 34.38
N ASP A 39 5.15 9.33 34.92
CA ASP A 39 6.33 8.61 34.43
C ASP A 39 5.99 7.86 33.14
N GLY A 40 4.79 7.31 33.04
CA GLY A 40 4.26 6.72 31.80
C GLY A 40 4.21 7.75 30.66
N LEU A 41 3.75 8.97 30.91
CA LEU A 41 3.76 10.06 29.92
C LEU A 41 5.16 10.44 29.46
N LYS A 42 6.14 10.48 30.36
CA LYS A 42 7.55 10.72 29.98
C LYS A 42 8.07 9.61 29.10
N PHE A 43 7.83 8.36 29.48
CA PHE A 43 8.25 7.20 28.70
C PHE A 43 7.62 7.18 27.29
N GLU A 44 6.32 7.45 27.19
CA GLU A 44 5.64 7.61 25.89
C GLU A 44 6.30 8.70 25.05
N ARG A 45 6.62 9.84 25.66
CA ARG A 45 7.28 10.96 24.96
C ARG A 45 8.66 10.58 24.44
N GLU A 46 9.47 9.88 25.22
CA GLU A 46 10.78 9.38 24.81
C GLU A 46 10.67 8.42 23.61
N LEU A 47 9.73 7.47 23.67
CA LEU A 47 9.46 6.54 22.56
C LEU A 47 9.01 7.28 21.29
N PHE A 48 8.17 8.29 21.43
CA PHE A 48 7.70 9.11 20.31
C PHE A 48 8.86 9.89 19.68
N GLU A 49 9.70 10.54 20.47
CA GLU A 49 10.85 11.31 19.98
C GLU A 49 11.84 10.43 19.25
N GLU A 50 12.17 9.25 19.79
CA GLU A 50 13.02 8.26 19.13
C GLU A 50 12.46 7.85 17.74
N LEU A 51 11.16 7.58 17.65
CA LEU A 51 10.51 7.23 16.38
C LEU A 51 10.52 8.40 15.40
N MET A 52 10.29 9.63 15.87
CA MET A 52 10.25 10.82 15.02
C MET A 52 11.60 11.16 14.42
N GLU A 53 12.69 10.98 15.16
CA GLU A 53 14.05 11.21 14.70
C GLU A 53 14.58 10.09 13.80
N GLY A 54 13.94 8.93 13.85
CA GLY A 54 14.32 7.72 13.12
C GLY A 54 14.17 7.82 11.60
N ASP A 55 14.90 6.98 10.89
CA ASP A 55 14.86 6.92 9.42
C ASP A 55 13.51 6.50 8.88
N GLN A 56 12.76 5.67 9.62
CA GLN A 56 11.41 5.25 9.20
C GLN A 56 10.44 6.44 9.16
N SER A 57 10.49 7.34 10.14
CA SER A 57 9.68 8.56 10.14
C SER A 57 10.04 9.45 8.95
N LYS A 58 11.31 9.69 8.71
CA LYS A 58 11.80 10.48 7.56
C LYS A 58 11.35 9.87 6.22
N ALA A 59 11.46 8.55 6.08
CA ALA A 59 11.02 7.85 4.88
C ALA A 59 9.50 7.96 4.65
N GLN A 60 8.70 7.81 5.70
CA GLN A 60 7.24 7.98 5.61
C GLN A 60 6.83 9.42 5.27
N GLN A 61 7.49 10.41 5.87
CA GLN A 61 7.28 11.82 5.54
C GLN A 61 7.64 12.10 4.08
N TYR A 62 8.78 11.58 3.61
CA TYR A 62 9.19 11.73 2.21
C TYR A 62 8.15 11.13 1.26
N LEU A 63 7.72 9.89 1.51
CA LEU A 63 6.72 9.22 0.69
C LEU A 63 5.41 10.00 0.63
N PHE A 64 4.92 10.47 1.78
CA PHE A 64 3.72 11.27 1.87
C PHE A 64 3.76 12.53 1.00
N PHE A 65 4.88 13.25 1.03
CA PHE A 65 5.03 14.45 0.19
C PHE A 65 5.28 14.10 -1.28
N ALA A 66 6.02 13.02 -1.56
CA ALA A 66 6.26 12.56 -2.93
C ALA A 66 4.96 12.18 -3.65
N GLU A 67 4.07 11.42 -3.00
CA GLU A 67 2.75 11.09 -3.54
C GLU A 67 1.91 12.33 -3.84
N ARG A 68 1.90 13.30 -2.93
CA ARG A 68 1.20 14.57 -3.13
C ARG A 68 1.79 15.42 -4.25
N HIS A 69 3.12 15.38 -4.40
CA HIS A 69 3.81 16.11 -5.46
C HIS A 69 3.57 15.46 -6.83
N ALA A 70 3.57 14.13 -6.91
CA ALA A 70 3.33 13.39 -8.15
C ALA A 70 1.95 13.71 -8.76
N ASN A 71 0.96 14.03 -7.92
CA ASN A 71 -0.37 14.43 -8.37
C ASN A 71 -0.47 15.90 -8.85
N LYS A 72 0.63 16.66 -8.77
CA LYS A 72 0.68 18.04 -9.21
C LYS A 72 1.53 18.16 -10.48
N VAL A 73 0.87 18.24 -11.63
CA VAL A 73 1.57 18.45 -12.90
C VAL A 73 1.73 19.95 -13.13
N PRO A 74 2.97 20.47 -13.24
CA PRO A 74 3.19 21.90 -13.51
C PRO A 74 2.49 22.32 -14.81
N GLY A 75 1.77 23.44 -14.77
CA GLY A 75 1.05 23.96 -15.93
C GLY A 75 -0.31 23.31 -16.22
N MET A 76 -0.69 22.24 -15.51
CA MET A 76 -2.06 21.74 -15.57
C MET A 76 -2.94 22.46 -14.56
N THR A 77 -3.96 23.14 -15.07
CA THR A 77 -5.06 23.67 -14.24
C THR A 77 -6.09 22.58 -14.01
N ARG A 78 -6.97 22.75 -13.01
CA ARG A 78 -8.07 21.80 -12.73
C ARG A 78 -9.11 21.67 -13.86
N GLU A 79 -9.02 22.51 -14.88
CA GLU A 79 -9.87 22.50 -16.09
C GLU A 79 -9.33 21.58 -17.18
N VAL A 80 -8.71 20.46 -16.82
CA VAL A 80 -8.42 19.39 -17.79
C VAL A 80 -9.75 18.81 -18.22
N VAL A 81 -10.02 18.89 -19.53
CA VAL A 81 -11.24 18.32 -20.11
C VAL A 81 -11.24 16.83 -19.81
N ASP A 82 -12.15 16.42 -18.96
CA ASP A 82 -12.44 15.02 -18.66
C ASP A 82 -13.01 14.41 -19.93
N PHE A 83 -12.26 13.55 -20.62
CA PHE A 83 -12.84 12.76 -21.68
C PHE A 83 -13.09 11.33 -21.20
N GLU A 84 -14.29 10.87 -21.44
CA GLU A 84 -14.74 9.57 -21.03
C GLU A 84 -14.03 8.48 -21.84
N VAL A 85 -13.28 7.61 -21.15
CA VAL A 85 -12.66 6.45 -21.76
C VAL A 85 -13.74 5.38 -21.98
N GLN A 86 -14.10 5.11 -23.23
CA GLN A 86 -15.15 4.15 -23.59
C GLN A 86 -14.63 2.76 -23.94
N LYS A 87 -13.38 2.64 -24.39
CA LYS A 87 -12.76 1.37 -24.83
C LYS A 87 -11.25 1.41 -24.53
N VAL A 88 -10.69 0.28 -24.22
CA VAL A 88 -9.25 0.11 -23.96
C VAL A 88 -8.70 -0.98 -24.85
N ALA A 89 -7.49 -0.77 -25.37
CA ALA A 89 -6.72 -1.79 -26.06
C ALA A 89 -5.41 -2.05 -25.29
N VAL A 90 -5.08 -3.31 -25.08
CA VAL A 90 -3.81 -3.74 -24.47
C VAL A 90 -3.01 -4.50 -25.51
N ILE A 91 -1.82 -3.98 -25.83
CA ILE A 91 -0.91 -4.60 -26.78
C ILE A 91 0.08 -5.46 -25.99
N GLY A 92 0.00 -6.78 -26.18
CA GLY A 92 0.74 -7.78 -25.43
C GLY A 92 -0.03 -8.35 -24.24
N GLY A 93 -0.46 -9.61 -24.35
CA GLY A 93 -1.19 -10.37 -23.32
C GLY A 93 -0.29 -11.20 -22.41
N GLY A 94 0.95 -10.76 -22.16
CA GLY A 94 1.83 -11.39 -21.16
C GLY A 94 1.31 -11.20 -19.74
N LEU A 95 2.12 -11.55 -18.74
CA LEU A 95 1.74 -11.46 -17.32
C LEU A 95 1.20 -10.08 -16.95
N MET A 96 1.93 -9.01 -17.29
CA MET A 96 1.51 -7.64 -16.99
C MET A 96 0.31 -7.20 -17.83
N GLY A 97 0.33 -7.46 -19.14
CA GLY A 97 -0.76 -7.07 -20.05
C GLY A 97 -2.09 -7.73 -19.68
N ALA A 98 -2.07 -9.02 -19.32
CA ALA A 98 -3.26 -9.71 -18.80
C ALA A 98 -3.77 -9.06 -17.51
N GLY A 99 -2.87 -8.71 -16.57
CA GLY A 99 -3.24 -8.01 -15.33
C GLY A 99 -3.86 -6.63 -15.58
N ILE A 100 -3.29 -5.84 -16.49
CA ILE A 100 -3.82 -4.54 -16.90
C ILE A 100 -5.21 -4.71 -17.53
N ALA A 101 -5.36 -5.68 -18.45
CA ALA A 101 -6.63 -5.96 -19.08
C ALA A 101 -7.72 -6.34 -18.07
N MET A 102 -7.39 -7.20 -17.10
CA MET A 102 -8.31 -7.58 -16.01
C MET A 102 -8.70 -6.36 -15.16
N SER A 103 -7.75 -5.48 -14.83
CA SER A 103 -8.04 -4.28 -14.04
C SER A 103 -9.00 -3.33 -14.76
N MET A 104 -8.82 -3.15 -16.07
CA MET A 104 -9.71 -2.31 -16.88
C MET A 104 -11.10 -2.96 -17.05
N ALA A 105 -11.15 -4.28 -17.24
CA ALA A 105 -12.44 -5.00 -17.30
C ALA A 105 -13.20 -4.92 -15.98
N ASN A 106 -12.52 -5.03 -14.84
CA ASN A 106 -13.11 -4.85 -13.51
C ASN A 106 -13.62 -3.41 -13.27
N ALA A 107 -13.04 -2.42 -13.93
CA ALA A 107 -13.54 -1.04 -13.95
C ALA A 107 -14.74 -0.85 -14.90
N GLY A 108 -15.25 -1.91 -15.54
CA GLY A 108 -16.41 -1.87 -16.42
C GLY A 108 -16.10 -1.44 -17.86
N LEU A 109 -14.83 -1.36 -18.25
CA LEU A 109 -14.44 -0.92 -19.58
C LEU A 109 -14.33 -2.13 -20.54
N PRO A 110 -14.84 -2.04 -21.77
CA PRO A 110 -14.55 -2.99 -22.83
C PRO A 110 -13.06 -3.01 -23.16
N VAL A 111 -12.44 -4.19 -23.09
CA VAL A 111 -11.00 -4.35 -23.33
C VAL A 111 -10.74 -5.25 -24.53
N THR A 112 -9.86 -4.81 -25.42
CA THR A 112 -9.35 -5.61 -26.54
C THR A 112 -7.88 -5.93 -26.27
N ILE A 113 -7.51 -7.22 -26.31
CA ILE A 113 -6.11 -7.64 -26.20
C ILE A 113 -5.60 -8.00 -27.59
N ILE A 114 -4.44 -7.45 -27.93
CA ILE A 114 -3.75 -7.70 -29.19
C ILE A 114 -2.45 -8.44 -28.90
N GLU A 115 -2.26 -9.57 -29.58
CA GLU A 115 -1.05 -10.39 -29.46
C GLU A 115 -0.41 -10.68 -30.83
N SER A 116 0.89 -10.88 -30.82
CA SER A 116 1.67 -11.15 -32.05
C SER A 116 1.41 -12.53 -32.65
N ASN A 117 0.92 -13.48 -31.85
CA ASN A 117 0.64 -14.84 -32.32
C ASN A 117 -0.48 -15.50 -31.52
N GLN A 118 -1.16 -16.46 -32.18
CA GLN A 118 -2.32 -17.16 -31.62
C GLN A 118 -2.00 -17.97 -30.37
N LYS A 119 -0.80 -18.54 -30.25
CA LYS A 119 -0.40 -19.35 -29.09
C LYS A 119 -0.33 -18.48 -27.82
N SER A 120 0.23 -17.28 -27.94
CA SER A 120 0.30 -16.30 -26.83
C SER A 120 -1.08 -15.79 -26.45
N LEU A 121 -1.96 -15.55 -27.42
CA LEU A 121 -3.34 -15.13 -27.20
C LEU A 121 -4.14 -16.18 -26.41
N ILE A 122 -4.06 -17.45 -26.80
CA ILE A 122 -4.73 -18.55 -26.09
C ILE A 122 -4.19 -18.69 -24.66
N ARG A 123 -2.88 -18.53 -24.45
CA ARG A 123 -2.28 -18.56 -23.12
C ARG A 123 -2.79 -17.40 -22.24
N CYS A 124 -2.86 -16.20 -22.81
CA CYS A 124 -3.40 -15.02 -22.13
C CYS A 124 -4.86 -15.24 -21.71
N GLN A 125 -5.70 -15.73 -22.63
CA GLN A 125 -7.10 -16.01 -22.36
C GLN A 125 -7.27 -17.01 -21.19
N LYS A 126 -6.55 -18.14 -21.23
CA LYS A 126 -6.58 -19.13 -20.14
C LYS A 126 -6.15 -18.56 -18.80
N ASN A 127 -5.14 -17.67 -18.81
CA ASN A 127 -4.66 -17.03 -17.59
C ASN A 127 -5.71 -16.07 -17.01
N ILE A 128 -6.40 -15.32 -17.84
CA ILE A 128 -7.49 -14.43 -17.42
C ILE A 128 -8.67 -15.26 -16.87
N GLU A 129 -9.11 -16.29 -17.58
CA GLU A 129 -10.19 -17.17 -17.16
C GLU A 129 -9.92 -17.82 -15.79
N ALA A 130 -8.67 -18.27 -15.54
CA ALA A 130 -8.27 -18.87 -14.27
C ALA A 130 -8.27 -17.88 -13.08
N ASN A 131 -8.17 -16.58 -13.33
CA ASN A 131 -8.21 -15.55 -12.28
C ASN A 131 -9.64 -15.05 -11.96
N PHE A 132 -10.62 -15.37 -12.80
CA PHE A 132 -12.03 -15.00 -12.59
C PHE A 132 -12.90 -16.18 -12.08
N GLN A 133 -12.31 -17.35 -11.84
CA GLN A 133 -12.94 -18.49 -11.17
C GLN A 133 -12.73 -18.43 -9.66
#